data_3f48606cf8b0f6973e5e9875b329e44c
#
_entry.id   3f48606cf8b0f6973e5e9875b329e44c
#
_cell.length_a   1.000
_cell.length_b   1.000
_cell.length_c   1.000
_cell.angle_alpha   90.00
_cell.angle_beta   90.00
_cell.angle_gamma   90.00
#
_symmetry.space_group_name_H-M   'P 1'
#
loop_
_entity.id
_entity.type
_entity.pdbx_description
1 polymer ?
#
loop_
_entity_poly.entity_id
_entity_poly.type
_entity_poly.pdbx_seq_one_letter_code
_entity_poly.pdbx_strand_id
1 'polypeptide(L)'
;KIGAITVAFNKNWEKTPLPGTRFKMRAEDAQKIKDRVAGLLREEISTALKAGGYEVVDASGEDVLEFAAAIVDLYINKPQVHSAARADTYAVSAGEMVIVAELRDSLSGEVLSRGYDRGAARETMSPHFITNSENEKEARKIIQGWATILVTQLDATRKN
;
A
#
# COMPACT_ATOMS: atom_id res chain seq x y z
N LYS A 1 -9.97 -6.26 13.47
CA LYS A 1 -10.45 -5.01 12.85
C LYS A 1 -9.34 -4.38 12.03
N ILE A 2 -9.65 -3.84 10.83
CA ILE A 2 -8.70 -3.06 10.04
C ILE A 2 -8.96 -1.57 10.32
N GLY A 3 -8.05 -0.95 11.02
CA GLY A 3 -8.10 0.45 11.43
C GLY A 3 -7.65 1.43 10.33
N ALA A 4 -7.00 2.51 10.72
CA ALA A 4 -6.53 3.54 9.81
C ALA A 4 -5.39 3.03 8.92
N ILE A 5 -5.49 3.31 7.63
CA ILE A 5 -4.42 3.13 6.66
C ILE A 5 -4.12 4.49 6.05
N THR A 6 -2.89 4.95 6.19
CA THR A 6 -2.43 6.21 5.64
C THR A 6 -1.36 5.98 4.58
N VAL A 7 -1.27 6.89 3.60
CA VAL A 7 -0.28 6.80 2.51
C VAL A 7 0.37 8.15 2.31
N ALA A 8 1.70 8.17 2.32
CA ALA A 8 2.51 9.35 2.03
C ALA A 8 3.52 9.04 0.92
N PHE A 9 3.64 9.94 -0.03
CA PHE A 9 4.69 9.89 -1.03
C PHE A 9 6.05 10.23 -0.44
N ASN A 10 7.10 9.76 -1.10
CA ASN A 10 8.45 10.23 -0.87
C ASN A 10 8.52 11.76 -1.04
N LYS A 11 9.20 12.44 -0.12
CA LYS A 11 9.29 13.91 -0.05
C LYS A 11 9.77 14.56 -1.36
N ASN A 12 10.62 13.89 -2.12
CA ASN A 12 11.14 14.41 -3.37
C ASN A 12 10.20 14.11 -4.56
N TRP A 13 9.39 13.06 -4.44
CA TRP A 13 8.50 12.63 -5.52
C TRP A 13 7.46 13.70 -5.88
N GLU A 14 6.79 14.30 -4.90
CA GLU A 14 5.79 15.34 -5.14
C GLU A 14 6.37 16.61 -5.77
N LYS A 15 7.67 16.89 -5.49
CA LYS A 15 8.36 18.08 -6.01
C LYS A 15 8.86 17.90 -7.45
N THR A 16 9.02 16.68 -7.90
CA THR A 16 9.57 16.36 -9.23
C THR A 16 8.49 16.55 -10.30
N PRO A 17 8.74 17.29 -11.38
CA PRO A 17 7.81 17.39 -12.51
C PRO A 17 7.52 16.04 -13.15
N LEU A 18 6.39 15.95 -13.87
CA LEU A 18 6.10 14.80 -14.72
C LEU A 18 7.13 14.70 -15.84
N PRO A 19 7.63 13.51 -16.21
CA PRO A 19 8.64 13.32 -17.25
C PRO A 19 8.22 13.97 -18.58
N GLY A 20 9.13 14.71 -19.19
CA GLY A 20 8.86 15.42 -20.44
C GLY A 20 8.00 16.68 -20.32
N THR A 21 7.67 17.11 -19.11
CA THR A 21 6.86 18.31 -18.88
C THR A 21 7.45 19.22 -17.79
N ARG A 22 6.91 20.44 -17.69
CA ARG A 22 7.17 21.37 -16.57
C ARG A 22 6.09 21.25 -15.47
N PHE A 23 5.10 20.40 -15.69
CA PHE A 23 3.93 20.30 -14.80
C PHE A 23 4.16 19.29 -13.69
N LYS A 24 3.74 19.63 -12.50
CA LYS A 24 3.65 18.73 -11.35
C LYS A 24 2.32 17.98 -11.41
N MET A 25 2.27 16.84 -10.74
CA MET A 25 1.00 16.14 -10.51
C MET A 25 0.05 17.03 -9.72
N ARG A 26 -1.23 17.03 -10.08
CA ARG A 26 -2.26 17.75 -9.35
C ARG A 26 -2.52 17.09 -7.99
N ALA A 27 -2.86 17.87 -6.98
CA ALA A 27 -3.13 17.34 -5.64
C ALA A 27 -4.27 16.29 -5.63
N GLU A 28 -5.30 16.51 -6.45
CA GLU A 28 -6.42 15.57 -6.61
C GLU A 28 -5.97 14.21 -7.15
N ASP A 29 -5.07 14.20 -8.12
CA ASP A 29 -4.56 12.97 -8.72
C ASP A 29 -3.63 12.24 -7.74
N ALA A 30 -2.80 12.99 -7.00
CA ALA A 30 -1.99 12.44 -5.93
C ALA A 30 -2.85 11.80 -4.84
N GLN A 31 -3.97 12.44 -4.47
CA GLN A 31 -4.90 11.87 -3.49
C GLN A 31 -5.56 10.60 -3.99
N LYS A 32 -6.04 10.55 -5.24
CA LYS A 32 -6.60 9.33 -5.86
C LYS A 32 -5.63 8.14 -5.79
N ILE A 33 -4.34 8.40 -6.00
CA ILE A 33 -3.31 7.36 -5.90
C ILE A 33 -3.18 6.88 -4.45
N LYS A 34 -3.11 7.79 -3.49
CA LYS A 34 -3.04 7.44 -2.06
C LYS A 34 -4.24 6.59 -1.65
N ASP A 35 -5.44 6.99 -2.05
CA ASP A 35 -6.67 6.28 -1.74
C ASP A 35 -6.69 4.88 -2.39
N ARG A 36 -6.21 4.77 -3.63
CA ARG A 36 -6.11 3.48 -4.32
C ARG A 36 -5.14 2.54 -3.62
N VAL A 37 -3.95 3.01 -3.24
CA VAL A 37 -2.95 2.20 -2.53
C VAL A 37 -3.46 1.77 -1.15
N ALA A 38 -4.10 2.67 -0.41
CA ALA A 38 -4.73 2.35 0.86
C ALA A 38 -5.85 1.30 0.71
N GLY A 39 -6.66 1.43 -0.35
CA GLY A 39 -7.70 0.47 -0.69
C GLY A 39 -7.15 -0.92 -1.00
N LEU A 40 -6.08 -0.99 -1.81
CA LEU A 40 -5.39 -2.25 -2.12
C LEU A 40 -4.85 -2.92 -0.85
N LEU A 41 -4.20 -2.16 0.03
CA LEU A 41 -3.67 -2.71 1.28
C LEU A 41 -4.80 -3.27 2.15
N ARG A 42 -5.91 -2.55 2.29
CA ARG A 42 -7.07 -3.00 3.05
C ARG A 42 -7.67 -4.28 2.47
N GLU A 43 -7.83 -4.34 1.15
CA GLU A 43 -8.38 -5.48 0.43
C GLU A 43 -7.53 -6.74 0.63
N GLU A 44 -6.21 -6.64 0.39
CA GLU A 44 -5.29 -7.78 0.48
C GLU A 44 -5.12 -8.28 1.92
N ILE A 45 -5.01 -7.36 2.90
CA ILE A 45 -4.96 -7.73 4.33
C ILE A 45 -6.26 -8.44 4.74
N SER A 46 -7.43 -7.90 4.37
CA SER A 46 -8.73 -8.54 4.67
C SER A 46 -8.84 -9.94 4.06
N THR A 47 -8.41 -10.07 2.80
CA THR A 47 -8.44 -11.35 2.08
C THR A 47 -7.52 -12.38 2.74
N ALA A 48 -6.29 -11.99 3.08
CA ALA A 48 -5.32 -12.89 3.70
C ALA A 48 -5.76 -13.31 5.12
N LEU A 49 -6.28 -12.38 5.94
CA LEU A 49 -6.80 -12.69 7.26
C LEU A 49 -7.95 -13.70 7.18
N LYS A 50 -8.93 -13.48 6.30
CA LYS A 50 -10.05 -14.40 6.10
C LYS A 50 -9.59 -15.78 5.63
N ALA A 51 -8.64 -15.83 4.70
CA ALA A 51 -8.04 -17.08 4.23
C ALA A 51 -7.28 -17.82 5.34
N GLY A 52 -6.66 -17.09 6.27
CA GLY A 52 -6.01 -17.62 7.48
C GLY A 52 -6.97 -18.04 8.59
N GLY A 53 -8.28 -17.93 8.37
CA GLY A 53 -9.30 -18.30 9.37
C GLY A 53 -9.53 -17.26 10.46
N TYR A 54 -9.13 -16.00 10.21
CA TYR A 54 -9.43 -14.88 11.10
C TYR A 54 -10.73 -14.20 10.69
N GLU A 55 -11.58 -13.90 11.67
CA GLU A 55 -12.74 -13.07 11.45
C GLU A 55 -12.33 -11.60 11.35
N VAL A 56 -12.78 -10.91 10.31
CA VAL A 56 -12.53 -9.48 10.12
C VAL A 56 -13.81 -8.72 10.46
N VAL A 57 -13.76 -7.98 11.56
CA VAL A 57 -14.90 -7.22 12.10
C VAL A 57 -14.65 -5.71 12.01
N ASP A 58 -15.71 -4.92 12.02
CA ASP A 58 -15.62 -3.46 11.98
C ASP A 58 -15.61 -2.84 13.39
N ALA A 59 -16.29 -3.48 14.35
CA ALA A 59 -16.39 -2.99 15.72
C ALA A 59 -15.15 -3.34 16.56
N SER A 60 -14.85 -2.51 17.55
CA SER A 60 -13.89 -2.83 18.61
C SER A 60 -14.53 -3.77 19.63
N GLY A 61 -13.75 -4.60 20.30
CA GLY A 61 -14.20 -5.56 21.30
C GLY A 61 -13.05 -6.10 22.14
N GLU A 62 -13.38 -6.84 23.22
CA GLU A 62 -12.37 -7.37 24.16
C GLU A 62 -11.35 -8.31 23.51
N ASP A 63 -11.80 -9.12 22.54
CA ASP A 63 -10.92 -10.06 21.82
C ASP A 63 -10.59 -9.60 20.39
N VAL A 64 -10.64 -8.29 20.15
CA VAL A 64 -10.42 -7.72 18.81
C VAL A 64 -9.09 -6.98 18.75
N LEU A 65 -8.22 -7.44 17.86
CA LEU A 65 -7.00 -6.70 17.46
C LEU A 65 -7.35 -5.67 16.39
N GLU A 66 -6.73 -4.50 16.47
CA GLU A 66 -6.76 -3.51 15.40
C GLU A 66 -5.43 -3.49 14.65
N PHE A 67 -5.50 -3.78 13.34
CA PHE A 67 -4.38 -3.58 12.43
C PHE A 67 -4.44 -2.16 11.87
N ALA A 68 -3.43 -1.35 12.15
CA ALA A 68 -3.25 -0.01 11.58
C ALA A 68 -1.95 0.02 10.78
N ALA A 69 -1.91 0.77 9.68
CA ALA A 69 -0.70 0.86 8.86
C ALA A 69 -0.51 2.24 8.24
N ALA A 70 0.76 2.59 8.03
CA ALA A 70 1.18 3.73 7.23
C ALA A 70 2.10 3.25 6.10
N ILE A 71 1.75 3.53 4.86
CA ILE A 71 2.70 3.45 3.76
C ILE A 71 3.40 4.80 3.69
N VAL A 72 4.72 4.77 3.91
CA VAL A 72 5.59 5.95 3.83
C VAL A 72 6.57 5.77 2.69
N ASP A 73 7.15 6.85 2.22
CA ASP A 73 8.11 6.84 1.11
C ASP A 73 7.58 6.18 -0.18
N LEU A 74 6.28 6.29 -0.47
CA LEU A 74 5.75 5.79 -1.72
C LEU A 74 6.43 6.48 -2.89
N TYR A 75 7.16 5.73 -3.69
CA TYR A 75 7.76 6.17 -4.94
C TYR A 75 7.09 5.45 -6.10
N ILE A 76 6.50 6.23 -7.00
CA ILE A 76 5.82 5.70 -8.18
C ILE A 76 6.56 6.20 -9.42
N ASN A 77 6.76 5.33 -10.41
CA ASN A 77 7.25 5.75 -11.70
C ASN A 77 6.17 6.59 -12.40
N LYS A 78 6.45 7.87 -12.62
CA LYS A 78 5.53 8.78 -13.29
C LYS A 78 5.41 8.39 -14.76
N PRO A 79 4.19 8.25 -15.31
CA PRO A 79 4.01 7.92 -16.72
C PRO A 79 4.63 9.00 -17.60
N GLN A 80 5.31 8.59 -18.68
CA GLN A 80 5.74 9.52 -19.71
C GLN A 80 4.53 9.98 -20.50
N VAL A 81 4.27 11.28 -20.50
CA VAL A 81 3.19 11.87 -21.30
C VAL A 81 3.66 11.99 -22.74
N HIS A 82 3.39 10.99 -23.57
CA HIS A 82 3.51 11.09 -25.00
C HIS A 82 2.15 11.45 -25.58
N SER A 83 2.05 12.69 -26.14
CA SER A 83 0.95 13.22 -26.93
C SER A 83 -0.28 13.79 -26.23
N ALA A 84 -0.93 14.71 -26.97
CA ALA A 84 -2.04 15.59 -26.64
C ALA A 84 -3.42 14.93 -26.36
N ALA A 85 -3.50 13.64 -26.21
CA ALA A 85 -4.71 12.95 -25.78
C ALA A 85 -4.73 12.92 -24.26
N ARG A 86 -5.68 13.64 -23.68
CA ARG A 86 -6.05 13.54 -22.26
C ARG A 86 -6.52 12.12 -21.96
N ALA A 87 -5.60 11.25 -21.62
CA ALA A 87 -5.93 10.02 -20.92
C ALA A 87 -5.69 10.29 -19.44
N ASP A 88 -6.75 10.33 -18.65
CA ASP A 88 -6.73 10.42 -17.19
C ASP A 88 -6.22 9.10 -16.56
N THR A 89 -5.05 8.68 -16.98
CA THR A 89 -4.51 7.37 -16.63
C THR A 89 -3.26 7.55 -15.81
N TYR A 90 -3.44 7.76 -14.50
CA TYR A 90 -2.34 7.72 -13.56
C TYR A 90 -2.06 6.27 -13.18
N ALA A 91 -0.95 5.76 -13.71
CA ALA A 91 -0.45 4.46 -13.35
C ALA A 91 0.06 4.46 -11.91
N VAL A 92 -0.49 3.61 -11.06
CA VAL A 92 0.10 3.27 -9.77
C VAL A 92 1.20 2.24 -10.04
N SER A 93 2.37 2.70 -10.49
CA SER A 93 3.59 1.90 -10.48
C SER A 93 4.23 2.08 -9.13
N ALA A 94 4.13 1.09 -8.28
CA ALA A 94 4.93 1.07 -7.08
C ALA A 94 6.36 0.73 -7.47
N GLY A 95 7.20 1.75 -7.68
CA GLY A 95 8.64 1.54 -7.78
C GLY A 95 9.17 1.04 -6.45
N GLU A 96 8.72 1.67 -5.36
CA GLU A 96 9.14 1.35 -4.02
C GLU A 96 8.15 1.91 -3.00
N MET A 97 7.94 1.19 -1.90
CA MET A 97 7.16 1.66 -0.76
C MET A 97 7.62 1.03 0.55
N VAL A 98 7.47 1.75 1.64
CA VAL A 98 7.75 1.30 2.99
C VAL A 98 6.46 1.21 3.77
N ILE A 99 6.23 0.09 4.45
CA ILE A 99 5.13 -0.07 5.39
C ILE A 99 5.62 0.04 6.83
N VAL A 100 4.89 0.77 7.65
CA VAL A 100 4.94 0.71 9.10
C VAL A 100 3.58 0.21 9.55
N ALA A 101 3.52 -0.95 10.18
CA ALA A 101 2.28 -1.56 10.63
C ALA A 101 2.29 -1.75 12.14
N GLU A 102 1.13 -1.64 12.74
CA GLU A 102 0.93 -1.85 14.17
C GLU A 102 -0.27 -2.78 14.38
N LEU A 103 -0.11 -3.69 15.33
CA LEU A 103 -1.23 -4.40 15.95
C LEU A 103 -1.48 -3.78 17.31
N ARG A 104 -2.71 -3.41 17.55
CA ARG A 104 -3.15 -2.77 18.78
C ARG A 104 -4.30 -3.55 19.38
N ASP A 105 -4.45 -3.45 20.70
CA ASP A 105 -5.71 -3.74 21.34
C ASP A 105 -6.76 -2.74 20.86
N SER A 106 -7.92 -3.23 20.44
CA SER A 106 -8.92 -2.38 19.77
C SER A 106 -9.70 -1.47 20.71
N LEU A 107 -9.69 -1.75 22.02
CA LEU A 107 -10.37 -0.94 23.03
C LEU A 107 -9.44 0.09 23.66
N SER A 108 -8.26 -0.33 24.10
CA SER A 108 -7.31 0.55 24.77
C SER A 108 -6.44 1.35 23.80
N GLY A 109 -6.27 0.86 22.56
CA GLY A 109 -5.35 1.42 21.60
C GLY A 109 -3.89 1.09 21.90
N GLU A 110 -3.59 0.26 22.90
CA GLU A 110 -2.26 -0.16 23.26
C GLU A 110 -1.58 -0.88 22.09
N VAL A 111 -0.35 -0.48 21.76
CA VAL A 111 0.43 -1.12 20.70
C VAL A 111 1.03 -2.40 21.22
N LEU A 112 0.56 -3.52 20.73
CA LEU A 112 1.02 -4.87 21.09
C LEU A 112 2.20 -5.33 20.24
N SER A 113 2.23 -4.91 18.98
CA SER A 113 3.32 -5.22 18.05
C SER A 113 3.46 -4.12 16.99
N ARG A 114 4.69 -3.93 16.54
CA ARG A 114 5.00 -3.02 15.44
C ARG A 114 5.93 -3.70 14.45
N GLY A 115 5.61 -3.59 13.17
CA GLY A 115 6.42 -4.06 12.05
C GLY A 115 6.80 -2.95 11.10
N TYR A 116 7.91 -3.15 10.42
CA TYR A 116 8.39 -2.27 9.38
C TYR A 116 9.01 -3.14 8.28
N ASP A 117 8.68 -2.84 7.03
CA ASP A 117 9.28 -3.51 5.87
C ASP A 117 9.30 -2.60 4.64
N ARG A 118 10.22 -2.90 3.71
CA ARG A 118 10.39 -2.17 2.46
C ARG A 118 10.15 -3.10 1.30
N GLY A 119 9.15 -2.80 0.49
CA GLY A 119 8.87 -3.49 -0.75
C GLY A 119 9.32 -2.66 -1.96
N ALA A 120 10.03 -3.32 -2.88
CA ALA A 120 10.40 -2.74 -4.17
C ALA A 120 9.89 -3.64 -5.29
N ALA A 121 9.34 -3.02 -6.35
CA ALA A 121 9.03 -3.74 -7.57
C ALA A 121 10.34 -4.20 -8.23
N ARG A 122 10.36 -5.43 -8.74
CA ARG A 122 11.55 -5.93 -9.46
C ARG A 122 11.74 -5.09 -10.71
N GLU A 123 12.94 -4.54 -10.88
CA GLU A 123 13.36 -3.96 -12.14
C GLU A 123 13.37 -5.08 -13.20
N THR A 124 12.46 -5.01 -14.15
CA THR A 124 12.55 -5.84 -15.34
C THR A 124 13.58 -5.21 -16.27
N MET A 125 14.58 -5.98 -16.67
CA MET A 125 15.71 -5.54 -17.52
C MET A 125 15.30 -5.11 -18.95
N SER A 126 14.04 -5.00 -19.26
CA SER A 126 13.54 -4.55 -20.55
C SER A 126 12.73 -3.28 -20.38
N PRO A 127 12.97 -2.23 -21.19
CA PRO A 127 12.11 -1.05 -21.21
C PRO A 127 10.75 -1.46 -21.80
N HIS A 128 9.85 -1.88 -20.94
CA HIS A 128 8.45 -2.16 -21.31
C HIS A 128 7.64 -0.89 -21.04
N PHE A 129 6.74 -0.57 -21.96
CA PHE A 129 5.66 0.37 -21.68
C PHE A 129 4.80 -0.24 -20.56
N ILE A 130 5.04 0.23 -19.35
CA ILE A 130 4.33 -0.28 -18.18
C ILE A 130 2.91 0.27 -18.23
N THR A 131 1.94 -0.61 -18.39
CA THR A 131 0.52 -0.25 -18.35
C THR A 131 0.06 -0.06 -16.90
N ASN A 132 -1.03 0.67 -16.69
CA ASN A 132 -1.61 0.85 -15.35
C ASN A 132 -1.91 -0.46 -14.64
N SER A 133 -2.35 -1.46 -15.39
CA SER A 133 -2.68 -2.78 -14.83
C SER A 133 -1.45 -3.56 -14.37
N GLU A 134 -0.31 -3.41 -15.03
CA GLU A 134 0.95 -4.07 -14.63
C GLU A 134 1.51 -3.43 -13.36
N ASN A 135 1.40 -2.13 -13.26
CA ASN A 135 1.83 -1.38 -12.09
C ASN A 135 1.02 -1.75 -10.84
N GLU A 136 -0.30 -1.89 -11.01
CA GLU A 136 -1.16 -2.33 -9.92
C GLU A 136 -0.83 -3.77 -9.50
N LYS A 137 -0.53 -4.67 -10.44
CA LYS A 137 -0.12 -6.04 -10.15
C LYS A 137 1.16 -6.10 -9.31
N GLU A 138 2.16 -5.27 -9.62
CA GLU A 138 3.40 -5.24 -8.84
C GLU A 138 3.17 -4.68 -7.43
N ALA A 139 2.40 -3.61 -7.28
CA ALA A 139 2.01 -3.09 -5.97
C ALA A 139 1.26 -4.16 -5.16
N ARG A 140 0.33 -4.86 -5.80
CA ARG A 140 -0.47 -5.94 -5.19
C ARG A 140 0.41 -7.08 -4.71
N LYS A 141 1.44 -7.49 -5.47
CA LYS A 141 2.38 -8.53 -5.04
C LYS A 141 3.16 -8.15 -3.78
N ILE A 142 3.65 -6.91 -3.69
CA ILE A 142 4.33 -6.40 -2.50
C ILE A 142 3.38 -6.48 -1.30
N ILE A 143 2.18 -5.96 -1.46
CA ILE A 143 1.15 -5.93 -0.41
C ILE A 143 0.75 -7.35 0.03
N GLN A 144 0.60 -8.28 -0.90
CA GLN A 144 0.33 -9.70 -0.60
C GLN A 144 1.45 -10.34 0.21
N GLY A 145 2.71 -9.99 -0.07
CA GLY A 145 3.84 -10.41 0.75
C GLY A 145 3.67 -9.94 2.20
N TRP A 146 3.32 -8.68 2.41
CA TRP A 146 3.08 -8.14 3.76
C TRP A 146 1.87 -8.78 4.46
N ALA A 147 0.81 -9.02 3.72
CA ALA A 147 -0.37 -9.73 4.25
C ALA A 147 -0.03 -11.15 4.70
N THR A 148 0.81 -11.85 3.95
CA THR A 148 1.31 -13.19 4.31
C THR A 148 2.17 -13.15 5.58
N ILE A 149 3.05 -12.17 5.72
CA ILE A 149 3.86 -11.97 6.92
C ILE A 149 2.96 -11.74 8.14
N LEU A 150 1.96 -10.86 8.02
CA LEU A 150 1.00 -10.59 9.10
C LEU A 150 0.30 -11.87 9.56
N VAL A 151 -0.27 -12.65 8.65
CA VAL A 151 -0.96 -13.90 8.99
C VAL A 151 -0.01 -14.90 9.65
N THR A 152 1.22 -15.03 9.12
CA THR A 152 2.24 -15.93 9.70
C THR A 152 2.61 -15.54 11.13
N GLN A 153 2.73 -14.25 11.42
CA GLN A 153 3.03 -13.76 12.77
C GLN A 153 1.86 -13.99 13.73
N LEU A 154 0.62 -13.76 13.29
CA LEU A 154 -0.58 -14.05 14.07
C LEU A 154 -0.70 -15.55 14.39
N ASP A 155 -0.43 -16.42 13.41
CA ASP A 155 -0.45 -17.86 13.60
C ASP A 155 0.62 -18.34 14.59
N ALA A 156 1.79 -17.70 14.59
CA ALA A 156 2.86 -18.03 15.53
C ALA A 156 2.47 -17.68 16.99
N THR A 157 1.78 -16.56 17.21
CA THR A 157 1.31 -16.17 18.55
C THR A 157 0.15 -17.04 19.05
N ARG A 158 -0.66 -17.58 18.14
CA ARG A 158 -1.82 -18.44 18.46
C ARG A 158 -1.41 -19.86 18.90
N LYS A 159 -0.21 -20.29 18.56
CA LYS A 159 0.33 -21.64 18.87
C LYS A 159 1.09 -21.69 20.20
N ASN A 160 1.34 -20.57 20.83
CA ASN A 160 1.98 -20.44 22.14
C ASN A 160 0.93 -20.19 23.23
#